data_bd760d221b92be050cc05fd71778a8ff
#
_entry.id   bd760d221b92be050cc05fd71778a8ff
#
_cell.length_a   1.000
_cell.length_b   1.000
_cell.length_c   1.000
_cell.angle_alpha   90.00
_cell.angle_beta   90.00
_cell.angle_gamma   90.00
#
_symmetry.space_group_name_H-M   'P 1'
#
loop_
_entity.id
_entity.type
_entity.pdbx_description
1 polymer ?
#
loop_
_entity_poly.entity_id
_entity_poly.type
_entity_poly.pdbx_seq_one_letter_code
_entity_poly.pdbx_strand_id
1 'polypeptide(L)'
;MQKEENALLLSTDSLPNYWLDLIFSIAKSVWFDWIDLAMRKWFDAWDEEYVQSLSLNHELPVYIIQTSAKLNQKELDKALDLCQATNAETICINAPKITDFKAYDFISDNLKNYKDNNPDIHFSIINPKDSKLFALPIPEFRFSNIIDIVKKYDAYIWLDVCNIDIESFENEFTRKIYDYVPYISVIYLSDKTKDGKSHLIPWDWALELWDFLKELKKSWYSRPISVKLDLKPSELANREKLKKQLKKVKTFYDKFFTNLELDDEDEIDITDNDTEKDD
;
A
#
# COMPACT_ATOMS: atom_id res chain seq x y z
N MET A 1 -13.99 15.90 -6.04
CA MET A 1 -13.02 15.25 -6.94
C MET A 1 -13.65 13.98 -7.46
N GLN A 2 -13.68 13.74 -8.78
CA GLN A 2 -14.01 12.39 -9.26
C GLN A 2 -12.90 11.46 -8.76
N LYS A 3 -13.26 10.40 -8.03
CA LYS A 3 -12.31 9.33 -7.69
C LYS A 3 -11.83 8.76 -9.02
N GLU A 4 -10.56 8.94 -9.34
CA GLU A 4 -9.95 8.18 -10.43
C GLU A 4 -9.82 6.75 -9.91
N GLU A 5 -10.64 5.87 -10.47
CA GLU A 5 -10.52 4.43 -10.22
C GLU A 5 -9.12 3.99 -10.64
N ASN A 6 -8.46 3.19 -9.78
CA ASN A 6 -7.14 2.62 -10.05
C ASN A 6 -5.97 3.63 -10.15
N ALA A 7 -5.93 4.65 -9.30
CA ALA A 7 -4.80 5.59 -9.26
C ALA A 7 -3.47 4.91 -8.88
N LEU A 8 -2.39 5.32 -9.53
CA LEU A 8 -1.02 4.89 -9.21
C LEU A 8 -0.32 5.94 -8.34
N LEU A 9 0.12 5.52 -7.16
CA LEU A 9 0.78 6.38 -6.18
C LEU A 9 2.28 6.16 -6.15
N LEU A 10 3.04 7.21 -5.85
CA LEU A 10 4.44 7.07 -5.44
C LEU A 10 4.55 7.14 -3.92
N SER A 11 5.06 6.07 -3.30
CA SER A 11 5.43 6.12 -1.89
C SER A 11 6.70 6.95 -1.71
N THR A 12 6.63 7.94 -0.82
CA THR A 12 7.79 8.78 -0.48
C THR A 12 8.91 7.97 0.18
N ASP A 13 8.62 6.79 0.73
CA ASP A 13 9.59 5.81 1.22
C ASP A 13 10.57 5.32 0.15
N SER A 14 10.19 5.40 -1.13
CA SER A 14 11.07 5.03 -2.26
C SER A 14 12.24 6.01 -2.43
N LEU A 15 12.13 7.21 -1.88
CA LEU A 15 13.08 8.31 -2.08
C LEU A 15 13.58 8.90 -0.75
N PRO A 16 14.17 8.08 0.14
CA PRO A 16 14.42 8.45 1.55
C PRO A 16 15.44 9.58 1.75
N ASN A 17 16.18 9.94 0.71
CA ASN A 17 17.21 10.98 0.74
C ASN A 17 16.79 12.28 0.03
N TYR A 18 15.54 12.39 -0.36
CA TYR A 18 15.02 13.55 -1.06
C TYR A 18 14.07 14.35 -0.17
N TRP A 19 14.09 15.68 -0.30
CA TRP A 19 13.08 16.55 0.29
C TRP A 19 11.72 16.34 -0.37
N LEU A 20 10.64 16.52 0.36
CA LEU A 20 9.29 16.26 -0.16
C LEU A 20 8.97 17.05 -1.42
N ASP A 21 9.31 18.34 -1.49
CA ASP A 21 9.09 19.16 -2.71
C ASP A 21 9.70 18.51 -3.96
N LEU A 22 10.92 17.96 -3.82
CA LEU A 22 11.57 17.27 -4.92
C LEU A 22 10.90 15.94 -5.25
N ILE A 23 10.40 15.22 -4.25
CA ILE A 23 9.64 13.97 -4.46
C ILE A 23 8.36 14.27 -5.23
N PHE A 24 7.59 15.28 -4.84
CA PHE A 24 6.38 15.72 -5.55
C PHE A 24 6.69 16.12 -6.99
N SER A 25 7.75 16.93 -7.20
CA SER A 25 8.21 17.32 -8.55
C SER A 25 8.57 16.11 -9.42
N ILE A 26 9.28 15.11 -8.87
CA ILE A 26 9.63 13.88 -9.58
C ILE A 26 8.37 13.07 -9.90
N ALA A 27 7.50 12.84 -8.92
CA ALA A 27 6.26 12.10 -9.10
C ALA A 27 5.40 12.70 -10.21
N LYS A 28 5.17 14.02 -10.18
CA LYS A 28 4.44 14.74 -11.23
C LYS A 28 5.09 14.57 -12.59
N SER A 29 6.44 14.68 -12.67
CA SER A 29 7.18 14.58 -13.95
C SER A 29 7.16 13.17 -14.57
N VAL A 30 6.77 12.15 -13.79
CA VAL A 30 6.68 10.74 -14.21
C VAL A 30 5.23 10.30 -14.37
N TRP A 31 4.27 11.18 -14.09
CA TRP A 31 2.84 10.94 -14.24
C TRP A 31 2.26 9.95 -13.21
N PHE A 32 2.73 10.02 -11.96
CA PHE A 32 1.98 9.43 -10.86
C PHE A 32 0.74 10.28 -10.58
N ASP A 33 -0.35 9.63 -10.17
CA ASP A 33 -1.63 10.28 -9.97
C ASP A 33 -1.70 10.94 -8.59
N TRP A 34 -1.15 10.27 -7.55
CA TRP A 34 -1.17 10.73 -6.16
C TRP A 34 0.12 10.36 -5.42
N ILE A 35 0.22 10.86 -4.18
CA ILE A 35 1.32 10.57 -3.24
C ILE A 35 0.84 9.67 -2.10
N ASP A 36 1.69 8.73 -1.73
CA ASP A 36 1.66 7.95 -0.52
C ASP A 36 2.76 8.49 0.41
N LEU A 37 2.34 9.25 1.44
CA LEU A 37 3.23 9.98 2.32
C LEU A 37 3.64 9.15 3.54
N ALA A 38 4.92 8.81 3.64
CA ALA A 38 5.48 8.18 4.83
C ALA A 38 5.88 9.22 5.88
N MET A 39 5.28 9.13 7.06
CA MET A 39 5.62 9.94 8.24
C MET A 39 6.94 9.47 8.87
N ARG A 40 8.00 9.38 8.07
CA ARG A 40 9.31 9.06 8.62
C ARG A 40 9.89 10.27 9.35
N LYS A 41 11.03 10.11 9.98
CA LYS A 41 11.76 11.05 10.84
C LYS A 41 12.14 12.38 10.17
N TRP A 42 11.62 12.70 9.01
CA TRP A 42 11.85 13.93 8.29
C TRP A 42 10.86 14.97 8.81
N PHE A 43 11.35 16.06 9.34
CA PHE A 43 10.54 17.14 9.92
C PHE A 43 9.50 17.69 8.96
N ASP A 44 9.79 17.69 7.63
CA ASP A 44 8.90 18.22 6.62
C ASP A 44 7.62 17.37 6.42
N ALA A 45 7.69 16.05 6.58
CA ALA A 45 6.51 15.18 6.48
C ALA A 45 5.54 15.30 7.68
N TRP A 46 5.92 16.04 8.73
CA TRP A 46 5.11 16.27 9.94
C TRP A 46 4.50 17.67 9.97
N ASP A 47 4.76 18.49 8.98
CA ASP A 47 4.21 19.84 8.83
C ASP A 47 3.02 19.79 7.86
N GLU A 48 1.79 19.84 8.41
CA GLU A 48 0.57 19.70 7.62
C GLU A 48 0.37 20.86 6.64
N GLU A 49 0.72 22.09 7.02
CA GLU A 49 0.60 23.26 6.15
C GLU A 49 1.57 23.14 4.98
N TYR A 50 2.78 22.69 5.26
CA TYR A 50 3.79 22.45 4.23
C TYR A 50 3.36 21.35 3.27
N VAL A 51 2.94 20.19 3.76
CA VAL A 51 2.48 19.06 2.92
C VAL A 51 1.26 19.47 2.08
N GLN A 52 0.31 20.19 2.67
CA GLN A 52 -0.83 20.73 1.94
C GLN A 52 -0.39 21.68 0.83
N SER A 53 0.56 22.59 1.12
CA SER A 53 1.09 23.52 0.12
C SER A 53 1.77 22.81 -1.04
N LEU A 54 2.52 21.73 -0.77
CA LEU A 54 3.14 20.90 -1.81
C LEU A 54 2.10 20.22 -2.70
N SER A 55 1.07 19.63 -2.08
CA SER A 55 -0.04 19.01 -2.82
C SER A 55 -0.71 20.00 -3.79
N LEU A 56 -0.98 21.21 -3.32
CA LEU A 56 -1.58 22.26 -4.14
C LEU A 56 -0.63 22.77 -5.23
N ASN A 57 0.63 23.07 -4.89
CA ASN A 57 1.60 23.65 -5.82
C ASN A 57 1.99 22.70 -6.96
N HIS A 58 2.05 21.39 -6.67
CA HIS A 58 2.36 20.37 -7.67
C HIS A 58 1.09 19.79 -8.34
N GLU A 59 -0.11 20.19 -7.90
CA GLU A 59 -1.37 19.58 -8.33
C GLU A 59 -1.29 18.04 -8.24
N LEU A 60 -0.80 17.55 -7.11
CA LEU A 60 -0.57 16.13 -6.85
C LEU A 60 -1.09 15.78 -5.46
N PRO A 61 -2.30 15.24 -5.34
CA PRO A 61 -2.92 14.94 -4.06
C PRO A 61 -2.13 13.92 -3.23
N VAL A 62 -2.18 14.07 -1.91
CA VAL A 62 -1.79 13.01 -0.97
C VAL A 62 -3.03 12.16 -0.69
N TYR A 63 -2.95 10.85 -0.85
CA TYR A 63 -4.07 9.93 -0.63
C TYR A 63 -3.86 9.02 0.57
N ILE A 64 -2.61 8.70 0.88
CA ILE A 64 -2.21 7.79 1.95
C ILE A 64 -1.25 8.50 2.89
N ILE A 65 -1.46 8.31 4.20
CA ILE A 65 -0.51 8.66 5.26
C ILE A 65 -0.01 7.36 5.90
N GLN A 66 1.29 7.09 5.81
CA GLN A 66 1.91 5.94 6.47
C GLN A 66 2.48 6.34 7.83
N THR A 67 2.07 5.66 8.89
CA THR A 67 2.69 5.82 10.21
C THR A 67 4.05 5.12 10.29
N SER A 68 4.87 5.48 11.26
CA SER A 68 6.12 4.76 11.54
C SER A 68 5.86 3.38 12.15
N ALA A 69 6.91 2.56 12.24
CA ALA A 69 6.82 1.25 12.88
C ALA A 69 6.58 1.32 14.41
N LYS A 70 6.68 2.50 15.03
CA LYS A 70 6.50 2.71 16.47
C LYS A 70 5.25 3.52 16.76
N LEU A 71 4.12 3.00 16.31
CA LEU A 71 2.83 3.65 16.47
C LEU A 71 2.54 3.99 17.94
N ASN A 72 2.08 5.22 18.16
CA ASN A 72 1.59 5.72 19.45
C ASN A 72 0.52 6.78 19.19
N GLN A 73 -0.15 7.24 20.27
CA GLN A 73 -1.21 8.23 20.18
C GLN A 73 -0.78 9.48 19.40
N LYS A 74 0.35 10.09 19.78
CA LYS A 74 0.85 11.33 19.16
C LYS A 74 1.04 11.18 17.65
N GLU A 75 1.50 10.03 17.21
CA GLU A 75 1.73 9.76 15.78
C GLU A 75 0.42 9.56 15.03
N LEU A 76 -0.53 8.85 15.65
CA LEU A 76 -1.83 8.63 15.02
C LEU A 76 -2.66 9.92 14.96
N ASP A 77 -2.64 10.73 16.03
CA ASP A 77 -3.28 12.05 16.03
C ASP A 77 -2.69 12.93 14.89
N LYS A 78 -1.35 12.93 14.75
CA LYS A 78 -0.69 13.69 13.67
C LYS A 78 -1.01 13.16 12.28
N ALA A 79 -1.18 11.86 12.12
CA ALA A 79 -1.62 11.27 10.85
C ALA A 79 -3.04 11.72 10.49
N LEU A 80 -3.92 11.87 11.48
CA LEU A 80 -5.26 12.43 11.29
C LEU A 80 -5.23 13.90 10.90
N ASP A 81 -4.38 14.71 11.55
CA ASP A 81 -4.18 16.13 11.19
C ASP A 81 -3.74 16.26 9.73
N LEU A 82 -2.80 15.42 9.30
CA LEU A 82 -2.35 15.35 7.90
C LEU A 82 -3.48 14.91 6.94
N CYS A 83 -4.28 13.92 7.31
CA CYS A 83 -5.45 13.52 6.52
C CYS A 83 -6.43 14.69 6.37
N GLN A 84 -6.71 15.41 7.45
CA GLN A 84 -7.61 16.57 7.42
C GLN A 84 -7.05 17.70 6.54
N ALA A 85 -5.75 17.99 6.64
CA ALA A 85 -5.11 19.06 5.87
C ALA A 85 -5.03 18.74 4.37
N THR A 86 -4.82 17.47 4.01
CA THR A 86 -4.57 17.05 2.61
C THR A 86 -5.77 16.38 1.95
N ASN A 87 -6.85 16.11 2.70
CA ASN A 87 -7.97 15.25 2.29
C ASN A 87 -7.54 13.82 1.93
N ALA A 88 -6.48 13.32 2.60
CA ALA A 88 -6.10 11.92 2.46
C ALA A 88 -7.15 11.02 3.13
N GLU A 89 -7.46 9.89 2.49
CA GLU A 89 -8.54 9.01 2.91
C GLU A 89 -8.05 7.76 3.65
N THR A 90 -6.73 7.49 3.68
CA THR A 90 -6.18 6.24 4.21
C THR A 90 -5.00 6.49 5.14
N ILE A 91 -5.07 5.89 6.33
CA ILE A 91 -3.93 5.80 7.26
C ILE A 91 -3.42 4.36 7.27
N CYS A 92 -2.16 4.18 6.88
CA CYS A 92 -1.48 2.89 6.86
C CYS A 92 -0.66 2.67 8.13
N ILE A 93 -0.96 1.58 8.84
CA ILE A 93 -0.38 1.22 10.13
C ILE A 93 0.50 -0.01 9.97
N ASN A 94 1.71 0.03 10.51
CA ASN A 94 2.58 -1.14 10.54
C ASN A 94 2.04 -2.20 11.52
N ALA A 95 2.00 -3.46 11.10
CA ALA A 95 1.67 -4.56 11.99
C ALA A 95 2.69 -4.64 13.14
N PRO A 96 2.23 -4.77 14.40
CA PRO A 96 3.10 -4.80 15.56
C PRO A 96 3.99 -6.07 15.55
N LYS A 97 5.24 -5.89 15.99
CA LYS A 97 6.18 -7.00 16.13
C LYS A 97 6.17 -7.53 17.57
N ILE A 98 6.60 -8.79 17.77
CA ILE A 98 6.74 -9.40 19.11
C ILE A 98 7.59 -8.53 20.06
N THR A 99 8.53 -7.76 19.52
CA THR A 99 9.38 -6.86 20.29
C THR A 99 8.73 -5.51 20.62
N ASP A 100 7.55 -5.23 20.10
CA ASP A 100 6.85 -3.96 20.26
C ASP A 100 5.43 -4.13 20.83
N PHE A 101 5.37 -4.63 22.05
CA PHE A 101 4.09 -4.82 22.77
C PHE A 101 3.33 -3.49 22.97
N LYS A 102 4.03 -2.37 23.07
CA LYS A 102 3.35 -1.06 23.25
C LYS A 102 2.52 -0.68 22.03
N ALA A 103 3.02 -0.94 20.82
CA ALA A 103 2.24 -0.72 19.60
C ALA A 103 1.07 -1.71 19.51
N TYR A 104 1.26 -2.96 19.96
CA TYR A 104 0.18 -3.94 20.02
C TYR A 104 -0.94 -3.49 20.99
N ASP A 105 -0.57 -3.17 22.23
CA ASP A 105 -1.54 -2.70 23.26
C ASP A 105 -2.28 -1.46 22.74
N PHE A 106 -1.53 -0.51 22.14
CA PHE A 106 -2.12 0.70 21.59
C PHE A 106 -3.15 0.41 20.49
N ILE A 107 -2.83 -0.46 19.53
CA ILE A 107 -3.75 -0.87 18.46
C ILE A 107 -4.98 -1.56 19.07
N SER A 108 -4.76 -2.51 19.97
CA SER A 108 -5.83 -3.30 20.59
C SER A 108 -6.81 -2.45 21.37
N ASP A 109 -6.32 -1.44 22.07
CA ASP A 109 -7.14 -0.63 22.98
C ASP A 109 -7.78 0.58 22.29
N ASN A 110 -7.17 1.09 21.22
CA ASN A 110 -7.53 2.40 20.68
C ASN A 110 -8.00 2.41 19.24
N LEU A 111 -7.55 1.50 18.36
CA LEU A 111 -7.79 1.61 16.92
C LEU A 111 -9.27 1.69 16.57
N LYS A 112 -10.10 0.87 17.22
CA LYS A 112 -11.55 0.90 17.00
C LYS A 112 -12.16 2.25 17.36
N ASN A 113 -11.72 2.85 18.47
CA ASN A 113 -12.19 4.16 18.90
C ASN A 113 -11.82 5.27 17.90
N TYR A 114 -10.59 5.21 17.36
CA TYR A 114 -10.15 6.13 16.31
C TYR A 114 -10.99 5.98 15.05
N LYS A 115 -11.30 4.75 14.64
CA LYS A 115 -12.16 4.46 13.50
C LYS A 115 -13.57 5.00 13.70
N ASP A 116 -14.18 4.72 14.86
CA ASP A 116 -15.55 5.16 15.17
C ASP A 116 -15.68 6.69 15.16
N ASN A 117 -14.62 7.40 15.57
CA ASN A 117 -14.57 8.86 15.56
C ASN A 117 -14.19 9.47 14.20
N ASN A 118 -13.65 8.68 13.26
CA ASN A 118 -13.21 9.13 11.94
C ASN A 118 -13.72 8.15 10.87
N PRO A 119 -15.03 8.08 10.63
CA PRO A 119 -15.62 7.06 9.75
C PRO A 119 -15.20 7.19 8.28
N ASP A 120 -14.80 8.39 7.86
CA ASP A 120 -14.35 8.67 6.50
C ASP A 120 -12.89 8.28 6.24
N ILE A 121 -12.14 7.85 7.27
CA ILE A 121 -10.76 7.43 7.17
C ILE A 121 -10.65 5.90 7.17
N HIS A 122 -9.98 5.36 6.18
CA HIS A 122 -9.65 3.95 6.07
C HIS A 122 -8.37 3.63 6.88
N PHE A 123 -8.51 3.03 8.05
CA PHE A 123 -7.38 2.52 8.82
C PHE A 123 -6.96 1.16 8.25
N SER A 124 -5.71 1.05 7.83
CA SER A 124 -5.19 -0.12 7.11
C SER A 124 -3.97 -0.69 7.82
N ILE A 125 -3.95 -2.00 7.99
CA ILE A 125 -2.86 -2.71 8.65
C ILE A 125 -2.06 -3.46 7.59
N ILE A 126 -0.74 -3.24 7.56
CA ILE A 126 0.14 -3.94 6.61
C ILE A 126 0.22 -5.43 6.94
N ASN A 127 0.16 -6.27 5.91
CA ASN A 127 0.49 -7.68 6.08
C ASN A 127 1.97 -7.82 6.48
N PRO A 128 2.26 -8.52 7.59
CA PRO A 128 3.63 -8.68 8.05
C PRO A 128 4.44 -9.58 7.11
N LYS A 129 5.74 -9.36 7.07
CA LYS A 129 6.66 -10.31 6.42
C LYS A 129 6.83 -11.54 7.31
N ASP A 130 6.64 -12.73 6.75
CA ASP A 130 6.98 -13.97 7.43
C ASP A 130 8.50 -14.10 7.53
N SER A 131 9.05 -13.64 8.65
CA SER A 131 10.50 -13.68 8.91
C SER A 131 10.87 -14.79 9.89
N LYS A 132 11.96 -15.51 9.59
CA LYS A 132 12.36 -16.69 10.36
C LYS A 132 13.07 -16.39 11.69
N LEU A 133 13.49 -15.14 12.01
CA LEU A 133 14.20 -14.78 13.24
C LEU A 133 14.00 -13.30 13.64
N PHE A 134 13.81 -13.03 14.94
CA PHE A 134 13.79 -11.73 15.64
C PHE A 134 12.80 -10.63 15.17
N ALA A 135 12.26 -10.71 13.97
CA ALA A 135 11.26 -9.78 13.45
C ALA A 135 9.89 -10.46 13.22
N LEU A 136 9.60 -11.52 13.97
CA LEU A 136 8.33 -12.24 13.87
C LEU A 136 7.19 -11.28 14.22
N PRO A 137 6.11 -11.29 13.42
CA PRO A 137 4.88 -10.64 13.83
C PRO A 137 4.33 -11.32 15.08
N ILE A 138 3.56 -10.60 15.85
CA ILE A 138 2.73 -11.22 16.91
C ILE A 138 1.89 -12.31 16.23
N PRO A 139 1.75 -13.52 16.82
CA PRO A 139 1.07 -14.64 16.16
C PRO A 139 -0.30 -14.30 15.59
N GLU A 140 -1.04 -13.43 16.25
CA GLU A 140 -2.31 -12.90 15.80
C GLU A 140 -2.18 -12.14 14.47
N PHE A 141 -1.11 -11.37 14.24
CA PHE A 141 -0.88 -10.57 13.04
C PHE A 141 -0.15 -11.34 11.91
N ARG A 142 -0.16 -12.65 11.90
CA ARG A 142 0.35 -13.43 10.76
C ARG A 142 -0.54 -13.22 9.53
N PHE A 143 0.05 -13.32 8.35
CA PHE A 143 -0.69 -13.16 7.10
C PHE A 143 -1.88 -14.12 6.98
N SER A 144 -1.74 -15.36 7.45
CA SER A 144 -2.84 -16.34 7.49
C SER A 144 -4.08 -15.88 8.27
N ASN A 145 -3.92 -14.92 9.17
CA ASN A 145 -5.00 -14.42 10.04
C ASN A 145 -5.41 -12.98 9.67
N ILE A 146 -4.86 -12.42 8.58
CA ILE A 146 -5.01 -10.99 8.28
C ILE A 146 -6.47 -10.56 8.10
N ILE A 147 -7.30 -11.42 7.51
CA ILE A 147 -8.74 -11.14 7.34
C ILE A 147 -9.43 -11.08 8.70
N ASP A 148 -9.11 -12.00 9.63
CA ASP A 148 -9.70 -12.01 10.97
C ASP A 148 -9.28 -10.76 11.77
N ILE A 149 -8.03 -10.34 11.61
CA ILE A 149 -7.50 -9.11 12.21
C ILE A 149 -8.26 -7.88 11.74
N VAL A 150 -8.39 -7.69 10.43
CA VAL A 150 -9.06 -6.50 9.90
C VAL A 150 -10.54 -6.50 10.24
N LYS A 151 -11.19 -7.65 10.31
CA LYS A 151 -12.56 -7.77 10.82
C LYS A 151 -12.65 -7.42 12.31
N LYS A 152 -11.71 -7.90 13.12
CA LYS A 152 -11.67 -7.64 14.58
C LYS A 152 -11.57 -6.15 14.89
N TYR A 153 -10.74 -5.42 14.14
CA TYR A 153 -10.49 -4.00 14.37
C TYR A 153 -11.31 -3.08 13.45
N ASP A 154 -12.19 -3.62 12.62
CA ASP A 154 -12.92 -2.90 11.58
C ASP A 154 -11.98 -2.04 10.71
N ALA A 155 -10.88 -2.65 10.31
CA ALA A 155 -9.81 -2.05 9.52
C ALA A 155 -9.74 -2.66 8.12
N TYR A 156 -8.76 -2.21 7.32
CA TYR A 156 -8.47 -2.75 6.00
C TYR A 156 -7.08 -3.38 5.96
N ILE A 157 -6.79 -4.10 4.89
CA ILE A 157 -5.47 -4.63 4.59
C ILE A 157 -4.68 -3.59 3.78
N TRP A 158 -3.49 -3.24 4.25
CA TRP A 158 -2.46 -2.64 3.44
C TRP A 158 -1.58 -3.77 2.91
N LEU A 159 -1.80 -4.16 1.66
CA LEU A 159 -1.16 -5.30 1.06
C LEU A 159 0.22 -4.96 0.50
N ASP A 160 1.29 -5.43 1.12
CA ASP A 160 2.64 -5.43 0.55
C ASP A 160 2.93 -6.79 -0.06
N VAL A 161 2.90 -6.90 -1.38
CA VAL A 161 3.12 -8.17 -2.11
C VAL A 161 4.49 -8.78 -1.84
N CYS A 162 5.50 -7.95 -1.54
CA CYS A 162 6.83 -8.43 -1.18
C CYS A 162 6.89 -9.14 0.16
N ASN A 163 5.91 -8.95 1.03
CA ASN A 163 5.84 -9.60 2.33
C ASN A 163 5.28 -11.03 2.27
N ILE A 164 4.60 -11.39 1.19
CA ILE A 164 4.10 -12.76 0.94
C ILE A 164 5.27 -13.58 0.39
N ASP A 165 5.45 -14.82 0.82
CA ASP A 165 6.48 -15.67 0.22
C ASP A 165 6.13 -16.02 -1.24
N ILE A 166 7.15 -16.34 -2.06
CA ILE A 166 6.97 -16.47 -3.51
C ILE A 166 6.03 -17.65 -3.84
N GLU A 167 6.23 -18.78 -3.18
CA GLU A 167 5.43 -19.99 -3.44
C GLU A 167 3.97 -19.77 -3.07
N SER A 168 3.71 -19.14 -1.91
CA SER A 168 2.34 -18.78 -1.51
C SER A 168 1.73 -17.73 -2.41
N PHE A 169 2.51 -16.75 -2.90
CA PHE A 169 2.04 -15.70 -3.80
C PHE A 169 1.53 -16.30 -5.12
N GLU A 170 2.31 -17.16 -5.77
CA GLU A 170 2.00 -17.71 -7.09
C GLU A 170 0.92 -18.80 -7.02
N ASN A 171 1.05 -19.73 -6.08
CA ASN A 171 0.19 -20.92 -6.03
C ASN A 171 -1.14 -20.70 -5.31
N GLU A 172 -1.20 -19.82 -4.35
CA GLU A 172 -2.37 -19.68 -3.48
C GLU A 172 -2.96 -18.27 -3.52
N PHE A 173 -2.17 -17.26 -3.17
CA PHE A 173 -2.70 -15.91 -2.94
C PHE A 173 -3.27 -15.29 -4.22
N THR A 174 -2.54 -15.31 -5.33
CA THR A 174 -3.00 -14.75 -6.61
C THR A 174 -4.32 -15.37 -7.05
N ARG A 175 -4.47 -16.69 -6.88
CA ARG A 175 -5.72 -17.39 -7.24
C ARG A 175 -6.89 -17.10 -6.32
N LYS A 176 -6.62 -16.74 -5.06
CA LYS A 176 -7.62 -16.42 -4.03
C LYS A 176 -7.77 -14.92 -3.81
N ILE A 177 -7.26 -14.09 -4.71
CA ILE A 177 -7.27 -12.63 -4.51
C ILE A 177 -8.69 -12.10 -4.28
N TYR A 178 -9.69 -12.72 -4.87
CA TYR A 178 -11.11 -12.36 -4.69
C TYR A 178 -11.55 -12.37 -3.24
N ASP A 179 -11.03 -13.29 -2.43
CA ASP A 179 -11.36 -13.40 -1.00
C ASP A 179 -10.78 -12.23 -0.19
N TYR A 180 -9.71 -11.60 -0.69
CA TYR A 180 -8.99 -10.52 -0.02
C TYR A 180 -9.41 -9.13 -0.50
N VAL A 181 -9.77 -8.97 -1.77
CA VAL A 181 -10.09 -7.69 -2.41
C VAL A 181 -11.08 -6.84 -1.61
N PRO A 182 -12.17 -7.37 -1.02
CA PRO A 182 -13.09 -6.57 -0.23
C PRO A 182 -12.43 -5.86 0.97
N TYR A 183 -11.35 -6.44 1.48
CA TYR A 183 -10.64 -5.96 2.67
C TYR A 183 -9.38 -5.14 2.35
N ILE A 184 -8.89 -5.12 1.10
CA ILE A 184 -7.67 -4.39 0.72
C ILE A 184 -8.01 -2.94 0.44
N SER A 185 -7.35 -1.99 1.12
CA SER A 185 -7.47 -0.55 0.84
C SER A 185 -6.39 -0.05 -0.11
N VAL A 186 -5.20 -0.63 -0.07
CA VAL A 186 -4.05 -0.24 -0.88
C VAL A 186 -3.12 -1.43 -1.09
N ILE A 187 -2.48 -1.48 -2.26
CA ILE A 187 -1.48 -2.49 -2.61
C ILE A 187 -0.14 -1.80 -2.85
N TYR A 188 0.92 -2.31 -2.24
CA TYR A 188 2.29 -2.00 -2.64
C TYR A 188 2.72 -2.89 -3.78
N LEU A 189 2.88 -2.26 -4.96
CA LEU A 189 3.37 -2.91 -6.17
C LEU A 189 4.88 -2.77 -6.27
N SER A 190 5.58 -3.83 -6.00
CA SER A 190 7.02 -3.97 -6.18
C SER A 190 7.39 -5.44 -6.27
N ASP A 191 8.58 -5.73 -6.76
CA ASP A 191 9.05 -7.10 -6.95
C ASP A 191 10.09 -7.49 -5.89
N LYS A 192 10.47 -8.75 -5.85
CA LYS A 192 11.54 -9.27 -4.98
C LYS A 192 12.36 -10.36 -5.67
N THR A 193 13.56 -10.59 -5.16
CA THR A 193 14.40 -11.73 -5.60
C THR A 193 14.10 -12.99 -4.79
N LYS A 194 14.49 -14.15 -5.34
CA LYS A 194 14.37 -15.45 -4.64
C LYS A 194 15.15 -15.52 -3.33
N ASP A 195 16.22 -14.77 -3.22
CA ASP A 195 17.04 -14.64 -1.99
C ASP A 195 16.48 -13.63 -0.98
N GLY A 196 15.29 -13.02 -1.28
CA GLY A 196 14.50 -12.23 -0.33
C GLY A 196 14.78 -10.74 -0.32
N LYS A 197 15.53 -10.19 -1.30
CA LYS A 197 15.63 -8.76 -1.50
C LYS A 197 14.27 -8.26 -2.01
N SER A 198 13.66 -7.31 -1.30
CA SER A 198 12.30 -6.81 -1.56
C SER A 198 12.30 -5.42 -2.18
N HIS A 199 11.15 -4.98 -2.66
CA HIS A 199 10.88 -3.64 -3.20
C HIS A 199 11.74 -3.29 -4.41
N LEU A 200 11.89 -4.24 -5.32
CA LEU A 200 12.56 -4.05 -6.59
C LEU A 200 11.56 -3.53 -7.66
N ILE A 201 12.11 -3.03 -8.74
CA ILE A 201 11.31 -2.59 -9.88
C ILE A 201 10.58 -3.81 -10.47
N PRO A 202 9.24 -3.76 -10.65
CA PRO A 202 8.50 -4.82 -11.32
C PRO A 202 9.04 -5.04 -12.73
N TRP A 203 9.29 -6.28 -13.13
CA TRP A 203 9.52 -6.70 -14.51
C TRP A 203 10.19 -8.08 -14.64
N ASP A 204 11.30 -8.36 -13.94
CA ASP A 204 12.16 -9.50 -14.26
C ASP A 204 12.63 -10.29 -13.04
N TRP A 205 11.90 -10.24 -11.91
CA TRP A 205 12.38 -10.85 -10.68
C TRP A 205 11.62 -12.15 -10.34
N ALA A 206 11.13 -12.28 -9.13
CA ALA A 206 10.61 -13.56 -8.68
C ALA A 206 9.09 -13.63 -8.58
N LEU A 207 8.39 -12.48 -8.56
CA LEU A 207 6.92 -12.49 -8.49
C LEU A 207 6.30 -12.40 -9.88
N GLU A 208 5.33 -13.25 -10.18
CA GLU A 208 4.53 -13.16 -11.40
C GLU A 208 3.49 -12.03 -11.29
N LEU A 209 3.98 -10.78 -11.18
CA LEU A 209 3.16 -9.60 -10.93
C LEU A 209 2.16 -9.31 -12.06
N TRP A 210 2.44 -9.70 -13.28
CA TRP A 210 1.54 -9.53 -14.41
C TRP A 210 0.28 -10.41 -14.29
N ASP A 211 0.43 -11.68 -13.84
CA ASP A 211 -0.70 -12.55 -13.52
C ASP A 211 -1.50 -12.02 -12.35
N PHE A 212 -0.79 -11.59 -11.30
CA PHE A 212 -1.43 -10.96 -10.14
C PHE A 212 -2.26 -9.74 -10.53
N LEU A 213 -1.72 -8.83 -11.35
CA LEU A 213 -2.46 -7.65 -11.81
C LEU A 213 -3.66 -8.01 -12.69
N LYS A 214 -3.55 -9.07 -13.53
CA LYS A 214 -4.66 -9.59 -14.32
C LYS A 214 -5.79 -10.10 -13.42
N GLU A 215 -5.47 -10.97 -12.46
CA GLU A 215 -6.46 -11.48 -11.50
C GLU A 215 -7.05 -10.38 -10.60
N LEU A 216 -6.23 -9.42 -10.22
CA LEU A 216 -6.68 -8.25 -9.47
C LEU A 216 -7.69 -7.41 -10.28
N LYS A 217 -7.45 -7.22 -11.58
CA LYS A 217 -8.37 -6.51 -12.47
C LYS A 217 -9.68 -7.27 -12.64
N LYS A 218 -9.62 -8.59 -12.83
CA LYS A 218 -10.81 -9.46 -12.89
C LYS A 218 -11.65 -9.41 -11.61
N SER A 219 -11.02 -9.18 -10.46
CA SER A 219 -11.70 -9.06 -9.16
C SER A 219 -12.35 -7.69 -8.94
N TRP A 220 -12.42 -6.82 -9.94
CA TRP A 220 -12.98 -5.47 -9.87
C TRP A 220 -12.32 -4.58 -8.81
N TYR A 221 -11.05 -4.80 -8.54
CA TYR A 221 -10.30 -3.94 -7.65
C TYR A 221 -10.21 -2.52 -8.21
N SER A 222 -10.76 -1.55 -7.47
CA SER A 222 -10.86 -0.14 -7.91
C SER A 222 -10.12 0.83 -6.99
N ARG A 223 -9.36 0.31 -6.00
CA ARG A 223 -8.63 1.13 -5.04
C ARG A 223 -7.20 1.40 -5.53
N PRO A 224 -6.50 2.36 -4.89
CA PRO A 224 -5.15 2.75 -5.33
C PRO A 224 -4.10 1.64 -5.23
N ILE A 225 -3.12 1.72 -6.12
CA ILE A 225 -1.88 0.94 -6.07
C ILE A 225 -0.72 1.89 -5.82
N SER A 226 0.08 1.63 -4.80
CA SER A 226 1.25 2.45 -4.45
C SER A 226 2.54 1.76 -4.82
N VAL A 227 3.48 2.51 -5.38
CA VAL A 227 4.81 2.04 -5.76
C VAL A 227 5.78 2.32 -4.64
N LYS A 228 6.35 1.27 -4.06
CA LYS A 228 7.40 1.36 -3.05
C LYS A 228 8.65 0.62 -3.53
N LEU A 229 9.78 1.33 -3.63
CA LEU A 229 11.02 0.79 -4.19
C LEU A 229 12.19 0.98 -3.22
N ASP A 230 13.08 -0.02 -3.17
CA ASP A 230 14.39 0.07 -2.52
C ASP A 230 15.47 0.25 -3.61
N LEU A 231 15.62 1.50 -4.04
CA LEU A 231 16.54 1.88 -5.12
C LEU A 231 17.98 1.94 -4.63
N LYS A 232 18.91 1.56 -5.49
CA LYS A 232 20.34 1.63 -5.18
C LYS A 232 20.81 3.09 -5.02
N PRO A 233 21.80 3.38 -4.16
CA PRO A 233 22.34 4.73 -4.00
C PRO A 233 22.78 5.37 -5.32
N SER A 234 23.32 4.58 -6.28
CA SER A 234 23.73 5.05 -7.61
C SER A 234 22.55 5.45 -8.51
N GLU A 235 21.36 4.92 -8.26
CA GLU A 235 20.12 5.29 -8.97
C GLU A 235 19.52 6.53 -8.34
N LEU A 236 19.53 6.61 -7.02
CA LEU A 236 19.10 7.79 -6.26
C LEU A 236 20.00 9.01 -6.51
N ALA A 237 21.31 8.84 -6.70
CA ALA A 237 22.24 9.95 -6.95
C ALA A 237 22.07 10.63 -8.29
N ASN A 238 21.32 10.04 -9.23
CA ASN A 238 21.12 10.58 -10.57
C ASN A 238 19.63 10.71 -10.90
N ARG A 239 19.13 11.95 -10.92
CA ARG A 239 17.72 12.25 -11.14
C ARG A 239 17.17 11.67 -12.46
N GLU A 240 17.92 11.68 -13.53
CA GLU A 240 17.46 11.14 -14.81
C GLU A 240 17.38 9.62 -14.80
N LYS A 241 18.33 8.94 -14.14
CA LYS A 241 18.24 7.48 -13.91
C LYS A 241 17.05 7.15 -13.05
N LEU A 242 16.82 7.89 -11.96
CA LEU A 242 15.69 7.72 -11.07
C LEU A 242 14.36 7.84 -11.85
N LYS A 243 14.16 8.93 -12.60
CA LYS A 243 12.97 9.11 -13.43
C LYS A 243 12.78 7.98 -14.44
N LYS A 244 13.87 7.49 -15.03
CA LYS A 244 13.81 6.36 -15.96
C LYS A 244 13.33 5.08 -15.27
N GLN A 245 13.77 4.83 -14.04
CA GLN A 245 13.32 3.67 -13.27
C GLN A 245 11.83 3.79 -12.88
N LEU A 246 11.42 4.94 -12.38
CA LEU A 246 10.01 5.18 -12.06
C LEU A 246 9.10 5.10 -13.30
N LYS A 247 9.54 5.59 -14.45
CA LYS A 247 8.81 5.42 -15.72
C LYS A 247 8.64 3.96 -16.13
N LYS A 248 9.63 3.10 -15.87
CA LYS A 248 9.46 1.66 -16.12
C LYS A 248 8.32 1.08 -15.30
N VAL A 249 8.23 1.44 -14.02
CA VAL A 249 7.15 0.97 -13.15
C VAL A 249 5.79 1.45 -13.66
N LYS A 250 5.69 2.74 -14.02
CA LYS A 250 4.46 3.28 -14.63
C LYS A 250 4.09 2.53 -15.91
N THR A 251 5.05 2.29 -16.80
CA THR A 251 4.82 1.54 -18.04
C THR A 251 4.37 0.10 -17.77
N PHE A 252 4.93 -0.55 -16.75
CA PHE A 252 4.51 -1.88 -16.32
C PHE A 252 3.06 -1.87 -15.84
N TYR A 253 2.73 -0.95 -14.94
CA TYR A 253 1.38 -0.78 -14.42
C TYR A 253 0.37 -0.49 -15.54
N ASP A 254 0.66 0.47 -16.41
CA ASP A 254 -0.22 0.82 -17.52
C ASP A 254 -0.47 -0.37 -18.45
N LYS A 255 0.59 -1.15 -18.74
CA LYS A 255 0.48 -2.31 -19.64
C LYS A 255 -0.33 -3.45 -19.05
N PHE A 256 -0.09 -3.80 -17.79
CA PHE A 256 -0.63 -5.02 -17.19
C PHE A 256 -1.83 -4.79 -16.28
N PHE A 257 -2.22 -3.55 -16.06
CA PHE A 257 -3.40 -3.21 -15.27
C PHE A 257 -4.30 -2.21 -15.97
N THR A 258 -3.86 -0.95 -16.21
CA THR A 258 -4.74 0.09 -16.74
C THR A 258 -5.25 -0.24 -18.15
N ASN A 259 -4.34 -0.56 -19.07
CA ASN A 259 -4.63 -0.81 -20.47
C ASN A 259 -4.86 -2.31 -20.81
N LEU A 260 -4.92 -3.16 -19.78
CA LEU A 260 -5.22 -4.57 -19.98
C LEU A 260 -6.68 -4.70 -20.42
N GLU A 261 -6.92 -5.22 -21.61
CA GLU A 261 -8.24 -5.66 -22.05
C GLU A 261 -8.45 -7.08 -21.53
N LEU A 262 -9.56 -7.32 -20.85
CA LEU A 262 -10.01 -8.66 -20.47
C LEU A 262 -10.86 -9.20 -21.62
N ASP A 263 -10.59 -10.41 -22.05
CA ASP A 263 -11.45 -11.09 -23.00
C ASP A 263 -12.79 -11.42 -22.32
N ASP A 264 -13.90 -11.48 -23.08
CA ASP A 264 -15.25 -11.77 -22.55
C ASP A 264 -15.30 -13.08 -21.73
N GLU A 265 -14.40 -14.02 -22.02
CA GLU A 265 -14.24 -15.29 -21.27
C GLU A 265 -13.51 -15.12 -19.93
N ASP A 266 -12.84 -13.98 -19.71
CA ASP A 266 -12.12 -13.64 -18.49
C ASP A 266 -13.02 -12.97 -17.42
N GLU A 267 -14.25 -12.56 -17.77
CA GLU A 267 -15.23 -12.04 -16.82
C GLU A 267 -15.85 -13.20 -16.02
N ILE A 268 -15.52 -13.29 -14.74
CA ILE A 268 -16.14 -14.28 -13.85
C ILE A 268 -17.53 -13.79 -13.49
N ASP A 269 -18.53 -14.55 -13.85
CA ASP A 269 -19.90 -14.32 -13.44
C ASP A 269 -20.05 -14.56 -11.91
N ILE A 270 -20.03 -13.46 -11.14
CA ILE A 270 -20.13 -13.48 -9.66
C ILE A 270 -21.55 -13.76 -9.19
N THR A 271 -22.51 -13.97 -10.12
CA THR A 271 -23.94 -14.05 -9.79
C THR A 271 -24.43 -15.39 -9.26
N ASP A 272 -23.63 -16.45 -9.21
CA ASP A 272 -24.11 -17.82 -8.94
C ASP A 272 -23.75 -18.43 -7.56
N ASN A 273 -23.51 -17.64 -6.52
CA ASN A 273 -23.22 -18.21 -5.19
C ASN A 273 -24.24 -17.93 -4.06
N ASP A 274 -25.44 -17.43 -4.36
CA ASP A 274 -26.46 -17.15 -3.33
C ASP A 274 -27.82 -17.80 -3.59
N THR A 275 -27.86 -19.06 -4.01
CA THR A 275 -29.13 -19.84 -3.92
C THR A 275 -28.81 -21.32 -3.89
N GLU A 276 -28.51 -21.85 -2.70
CA GLU A 276 -28.86 -23.23 -2.33
C GLU A 276 -28.47 -23.48 -0.88
N LYS A 277 -29.43 -23.22 0.03
CA LYS A 277 -29.65 -23.97 1.25
C LYS A 277 -30.87 -23.43 1.98
N ASP A 278 -32.02 -23.92 1.57
CA ASP A 278 -33.15 -24.13 2.46
C ASP A 278 -33.92 -25.35 1.89
N ASP A 279 -33.67 -26.50 2.49
CA ASP A 279 -34.61 -27.60 2.68
C ASP A 279 -34.13 -28.53 3.82
#